data_07756a0e68dc38e6d51ef71cc87bf00e
#
_entry.id   07756a0e68dc38e6d51ef71cc87bf00e
#
_cell.length_a   1.000
_cell.length_b   1.000
_cell.length_c   1.000
_cell.angle_alpha   90.00
_cell.angle_beta   90.00
_cell.angle_gamma   90.00
#
_symmetry.space_group_name_H-M   'P 1'
#
loop_
_entity.id
_entity.type
_entity.pdbx_description
1 polymer ?
#
loop_
_entity_poly.entity_id
_entity_poly.type
_entity_poly.pdbx_seq_one_letter_code
_entity_poly.pdbx_strand_id
1 'polypeptide(L)'
;VMLSKFKRNKHQQHLAQLPKISQSVDDVEFFYAPAHFRETLLEKIASATRRICIVALYLEQDEGGRAILNALYEAKRQRPELDVHVLVDWHRAQRGRIGAAASNTNADWYCRTAQENPGVDVPVYGVPVNTREALGVLHFKGFIIDDSVLYSGASLNDVYLHQLDKYRYDRYHLIRNPQMADIMFNWVDKNLVHGRGVNRLDDPERPKSPEIKNDVRAFRQELRDAVYHFQGDANNEELSVTPLVGLGKSSLLNKTIFHLMPCAEQKLTICTPYFNLPAVLVRNIIQLLREGKKVEIIVGDKTANDFFIPEDQPFKIIGALPYLYEINLRRFLSRLQYYVNTDQLVVRLWKDEDNSYHLKGMWVDDEWMLLTGNNLNPRAWRLDLENAILIHDPQHELAAQRERELELIRTHTTVVNHYRELQSIADYPVKVRKLIRRLRRIRIDRLISRIL
;
A
#
# COMPACT_ATOMS: atom_id res chain seq x y z
N VAL A 1 9.34 -21.51 27.79
CA VAL A 1 10.26 -20.33 27.89
C VAL A 1 11.47 -20.51 26.96
N MET A 2 12.08 -21.70 26.93
CA MET A 2 13.28 -21.96 26.09
C MET A 2 12.96 -21.98 24.58
N LEU A 3 11.86 -22.61 24.15
CA LEU A 3 11.43 -22.68 22.76
C LEU A 3 11.00 -21.32 22.21
N SER A 4 10.40 -20.46 23.03
CA SER A 4 10.00 -19.11 22.62
C SER A 4 11.22 -18.20 22.41
N LYS A 5 12.23 -18.29 23.27
CA LYS A 5 13.50 -17.56 23.10
C LYS A 5 14.25 -18.00 21.85
N PHE A 6 14.27 -19.29 21.54
CA PHE A 6 14.92 -19.82 20.36
C PHE A 6 14.23 -19.37 19.07
N LYS A 7 12.91 -19.43 19.01
CA LYS A 7 12.12 -18.94 17.88
C LYS A 7 12.31 -17.44 17.66
N ARG A 8 12.35 -16.67 18.73
CA ARG A 8 12.56 -15.22 18.66
C ARG A 8 13.94 -14.88 18.11
N ASN A 9 14.97 -15.58 18.53
CA ASN A 9 16.32 -15.37 18.01
C ASN A 9 16.39 -15.57 16.50
N LYS A 10 15.66 -16.56 15.95
CA LYS A 10 15.58 -16.79 14.51
C LYS A 10 14.95 -15.60 13.77
N HIS A 11 13.90 -15.01 14.32
CA HIS A 11 13.25 -13.84 13.73
C HIS A 11 14.15 -12.61 13.79
N GLN A 12 14.81 -12.38 14.93
CA GLN A 12 15.77 -11.30 15.10
C GLN A 12 16.98 -11.44 14.17
N GLN A 13 17.48 -12.66 13.94
CA GLN A 13 18.55 -12.92 13.00
C GLN A 13 18.19 -12.53 11.57
N HIS A 14 16.97 -12.83 11.14
CA HIS A 14 16.52 -12.42 9.81
C HIS A 14 16.62 -10.91 9.63
N LEU A 15 16.11 -10.14 10.60
CA LEU A 15 16.18 -8.67 10.56
C LEU A 15 17.60 -8.15 10.63
N ALA A 16 18.44 -8.76 11.47
CA ALA A 16 19.83 -8.36 11.64
C ALA A 16 20.67 -8.59 10.37
N GLN A 17 20.32 -9.59 9.58
CA GLN A 17 21.02 -9.96 8.34
C GLN A 17 20.55 -9.16 7.12
N LEU A 18 19.44 -8.42 7.21
CA LEU A 18 19.00 -7.57 6.11
C LEU A 18 20.06 -6.53 5.79
N PRO A 19 20.34 -6.28 4.51
CA PRO A 19 21.19 -5.15 4.14
C PRO A 19 20.50 -3.85 4.54
N LYS A 20 21.26 -2.96 5.18
CA LYS A 20 20.76 -1.70 5.73
C LYS A 20 21.56 -0.53 5.19
N ILE A 21 20.86 0.53 4.84
CA ILE A 21 21.46 1.78 4.34
C ILE A 21 21.41 2.80 5.48
N SER A 22 22.54 3.41 5.80
CA SER A 22 22.60 4.50 6.77
C SER A 22 21.64 5.62 6.40
N GLN A 23 20.94 6.14 7.40
CA GLN A 23 19.96 7.20 7.22
C GLN A 23 20.18 8.30 8.26
N SER A 24 20.28 9.54 7.79
CA SER A 24 20.26 10.70 8.69
C SER A 24 18.83 10.98 9.16
N VAL A 25 18.65 11.24 10.43
CA VAL A 25 17.36 11.65 11.01
C VAL A 25 16.87 12.96 10.38
N ASP A 26 17.77 13.87 10.04
CA ASP A 26 17.43 15.16 9.43
C ASP A 26 16.87 15.03 8.01
N ASP A 27 17.07 13.88 7.39
CA ASP A 27 16.63 13.60 6.02
C ASP A 27 15.37 12.71 5.98
N VAL A 28 14.68 12.54 7.10
CA VAL A 28 13.38 11.86 7.17
C VAL A 28 12.32 12.86 7.62
N GLU A 29 11.29 13.03 6.81
CA GLU A 29 10.18 13.92 7.10
C GLU A 29 8.86 13.17 7.02
N PHE A 30 8.03 13.29 8.04
CA PHE A 30 6.69 12.72 8.07
C PHE A 30 5.67 13.80 7.72
N PHE A 31 4.74 13.47 6.84
CA PHE A 31 3.57 14.30 6.59
C PHE A 31 2.35 13.63 7.22
N TYR A 32 1.42 14.44 7.69
CA TYR A 32 0.29 13.96 8.48
C TYR A 32 -1.05 14.24 7.81
N ALA A 33 -1.05 14.84 6.62
CA ALA A 33 -2.27 15.19 5.91
C ALA A 33 -2.11 14.96 4.40
N PRO A 34 -3.16 14.47 3.71
CA PRO A 34 -3.12 14.27 2.26
C PRO A 34 -2.83 15.54 1.47
N ALA A 35 -3.35 16.69 1.91
CA ALA A 35 -3.10 17.98 1.26
C ALA A 35 -1.61 18.35 1.28
N HIS A 36 -0.92 18.11 2.39
CA HIS A 36 0.52 18.34 2.50
C HIS A 36 1.32 17.41 1.60
N PHE A 37 0.89 16.16 1.49
CA PHE A 37 1.45 15.18 0.54
C PHE A 37 1.33 15.67 -0.89
N ARG A 38 0.15 16.14 -1.30
CA ARG A 38 -0.09 16.73 -2.63
C ARG A 38 0.85 17.90 -2.90
N GLU A 39 0.89 18.87 -1.99
CA GLU A 39 1.73 20.06 -2.11
C GLU A 39 3.20 19.71 -2.25
N THR A 40 3.68 18.76 -1.43
CA THR A 40 5.06 18.29 -1.48
C THR A 40 5.38 17.61 -2.79
N LEU A 41 4.49 16.76 -3.30
CA LEU A 41 4.67 16.09 -4.58
C LEU A 41 4.78 17.10 -5.72
N LEU A 42 3.89 18.08 -5.78
CA LEU A 42 3.91 19.13 -6.82
C LEU A 42 5.18 19.99 -6.72
N GLU A 43 5.61 20.35 -5.53
CA GLU A 43 6.84 21.11 -5.29
C GLU A 43 8.07 20.32 -5.76
N LYS A 44 8.17 19.05 -5.39
CA LYS A 44 9.29 18.18 -5.79
C LYS A 44 9.35 17.98 -7.30
N ILE A 45 8.22 17.81 -7.97
CA ILE A 45 8.15 17.74 -9.43
C ILE A 45 8.67 19.04 -10.06
N ALA A 46 8.21 20.19 -9.56
CA ALA A 46 8.60 21.49 -10.08
C ALA A 46 10.10 21.80 -9.91
N SER A 47 10.72 21.29 -8.85
CA SER A 47 12.12 21.55 -8.50
C SER A 47 13.10 20.45 -8.92
N ALA A 48 12.63 19.36 -9.48
CA ALA A 48 13.47 18.23 -9.90
C ALA A 48 14.51 18.66 -10.95
N THR A 49 15.74 18.18 -10.81
CA THR A 49 16.86 18.55 -11.69
C THR A 49 17.37 17.41 -12.55
N ARG A 50 17.20 16.16 -12.13
CA ARG A 50 17.76 15.00 -12.84
C ARG A 50 16.71 13.99 -13.26
N ARG A 51 15.83 13.60 -12.35
CA ARG A 51 14.89 12.51 -12.61
C ARG A 51 13.60 12.62 -11.77
N ILE A 52 12.52 12.11 -12.36
CA ILE A 52 11.23 11.89 -11.68
C ILE A 52 10.75 10.51 -12.10
N CYS A 53 10.53 9.64 -11.13
CA CYS A 53 9.94 8.32 -11.34
C CYS A 53 8.71 8.17 -10.44
N ILE A 54 7.54 8.12 -11.05
CA ILE A 54 6.26 8.00 -10.35
C ILE A 54 5.73 6.59 -10.57
N VAL A 55 5.59 5.81 -9.51
CA VAL A 55 4.97 4.48 -9.57
C VAL A 55 3.74 4.46 -8.68
N ALA A 56 2.59 4.16 -9.27
CA ALA A 56 1.32 4.11 -8.57
C ALA A 56 0.42 3.05 -9.21
N LEU A 57 -0.61 2.61 -8.49
CA LEU A 57 -1.62 1.71 -9.06
C LEU A 57 -2.33 2.40 -10.23
N TYR A 58 -2.66 3.67 -10.06
CA TYR A 58 -3.25 4.48 -11.11
C TYR A 58 -2.92 5.97 -10.96
N LEU A 59 -3.00 6.67 -12.08
CA LEU A 59 -3.03 8.12 -12.19
C LEU A 59 -4.35 8.46 -12.88
N GLU A 60 -5.30 8.99 -12.13
CA GLU A 60 -6.70 9.13 -12.54
C GLU A 60 -6.94 10.41 -13.33
N GLN A 61 -7.80 10.32 -14.33
CA GLN A 61 -8.30 11.48 -15.06
C GLN A 61 -9.36 12.21 -14.21
N ASP A 62 -8.90 12.98 -13.24
CA ASP A 62 -9.70 13.89 -12.42
C ASP A 62 -8.89 15.16 -12.14
N GLU A 63 -9.36 16.06 -11.31
CA GLU A 63 -8.64 17.31 -11.05
C GLU A 63 -7.26 17.07 -10.46
N GLY A 64 -7.16 16.21 -9.46
CA GLY A 64 -5.90 15.88 -8.79
C GLY A 64 -4.92 15.20 -9.72
N GLY A 65 -5.38 14.18 -10.46
CA GLY A 65 -4.54 13.47 -11.43
C GLY A 65 -4.07 14.36 -12.57
N ARG A 66 -4.95 15.22 -13.08
CA ARG A 66 -4.59 16.20 -14.11
C ARG A 66 -3.53 17.19 -13.63
N ALA A 67 -3.64 17.67 -12.39
CA ALA A 67 -2.64 18.57 -11.80
C ALA A 67 -1.25 17.92 -11.77
N ILE A 68 -1.17 16.63 -11.41
CA ILE A 68 0.08 15.87 -11.38
C ILE A 68 0.64 15.69 -12.80
N LEU A 69 -0.17 15.22 -13.75
CA LEU A 69 0.31 14.99 -15.12
C LEU A 69 0.75 16.29 -15.78
N ASN A 70 0.00 17.36 -15.60
CA ASN A 70 0.37 18.69 -16.14
C ASN A 70 1.69 19.18 -15.51
N ALA A 71 1.89 18.96 -14.21
CA ALA A 71 3.14 19.33 -13.54
C ALA A 71 4.35 18.58 -14.12
N LEU A 72 4.17 17.29 -14.45
CA LEU A 72 5.23 16.48 -15.09
C LEU A 72 5.58 17.00 -16.49
N TYR A 73 4.57 17.31 -17.29
CA TYR A 73 4.79 17.89 -18.63
C TYR A 73 5.47 19.26 -18.55
N GLU A 74 5.05 20.11 -17.61
CA GLU A 74 5.66 21.43 -17.42
C GLU A 74 7.11 21.32 -16.97
N ALA A 75 7.42 20.42 -16.04
CA ALA A 75 8.80 20.19 -15.60
C ALA A 75 9.69 19.72 -16.76
N LYS A 76 9.21 18.79 -17.57
CA LYS A 76 9.93 18.28 -18.75
C LYS A 76 10.11 19.36 -19.83
N ARG A 77 9.10 20.23 -20.01
CA ARG A 77 9.18 21.36 -20.95
C ARG A 77 10.26 22.34 -20.55
N GLN A 78 10.33 22.69 -19.25
CA GLN A 78 11.34 23.62 -18.73
C GLN A 78 12.74 23.03 -18.70
N ARG A 79 12.83 21.72 -18.45
CA ARG A 79 14.11 20.99 -18.34
C ARG A 79 14.07 19.75 -19.24
N PRO A 80 14.35 19.92 -20.56
CA PRO A 80 14.22 18.81 -21.52
C PRO A 80 15.12 17.60 -21.24
N GLU A 81 16.23 17.78 -20.55
CA GLU A 81 17.14 16.70 -20.14
C GLU A 81 16.65 15.91 -18.93
N LEU A 82 15.57 16.35 -18.29
CA LEU A 82 14.99 15.66 -17.13
C LEU A 82 14.48 14.27 -17.55
N ASP A 83 14.88 13.25 -16.79
CA ASP A 83 14.43 11.88 -17.01
C ASP A 83 13.12 11.67 -16.26
N VAL A 84 12.01 11.47 -16.97
CA VAL A 84 10.67 11.33 -16.38
C VAL A 84 10.07 9.99 -16.77
N HIS A 85 9.68 9.20 -15.79
CA HIS A 85 8.96 7.93 -15.97
C HIS A 85 7.74 7.90 -15.09
N VAL A 86 6.60 7.54 -15.67
CA VAL A 86 5.35 7.26 -14.92
C VAL A 86 4.99 5.80 -15.20
N LEU A 87 4.75 5.03 -14.14
CA LEU A 87 4.36 3.63 -14.24
C LEU A 87 3.06 3.41 -13.46
N VAL A 88 2.09 2.82 -14.13
CA VAL A 88 0.79 2.48 -13.55
C VAL A 88 0.40 1.07 -13.95
N ASP A 89 -0.62 0.51 -13.31
CA ASP A 89 -1.11 -0.81 -13.66
C ASP A 89 -1.72 -0.81 -15.07
N TRP A 90 -1.30 -1.77 -15.88
CA TRP A 90 -1.73 -1.90 -17.28
C TRP A 90 -3.24 -2.07 -17.44
N HIS A 91 -3.82 -2.99 -16.69
CA HIS A 91 -5.25 -3.29 -16.78
C HIS A 91 -6.10 -2.17 -16.22
N ARG A 92 -5.72 -1.64 -15.05
CA ARG A 92 -6.45 -0.56 -14.37
C ARG A 92 -6.55 0.69 -15.24
N ALA A 93 -5.50 1.04 -15.97
CA ALA A 93 -5.45 2.23 -16.83
C ALA A 93 -6.34 2.13 -18.07
N GLN A 94 -6.69 0.91 -18.50
CA GLN A 94 -7.41 0.66 -19.75
C GLN A 94 -8.86 0.26 -19.54
N ARG A 95 -9.34 0.21 -18.29
CA ARG A 95 -10.76 0.09 -17.98
C ARG A 95 -11.33 1.42 -17.53
N GLY A 96 -12.59 1.66 -17.84
CA GLY A 96 -13.32 2.80 -17.33
C GLY A 96 -13.58 2.68 -15.83
N ARG A 97 -13.93 3.80 -15.19
CA ARG A 97 -14.51 3.77 -13.84
C ARG A 97 -15.78 2.92 -13.89
N ILE A 98 -16.08 2.25 -12.80
CA ILE A 98 -17.33 1.50 -12.67
C ILE A 98 -18.51 2.45 -12.93
N GLY A 99 -19.25 2.21 -14.04
CA GLY A 99 -20.38 3.04 -14.46
C GLY A 99 -20.07 4.13 -15.49
N ALA A 100 -18.81 4.30 -15.92
CA ALA A 100 -18.43 5.25 -16.97
C ALA A 100 -18.46 4.60 -18.37
N ALA A 101 -18.48 5.45 -19.42
CA ALA A 101 -18.42 4.98 -20.80
C ALA A 101 -17.08 4.24 -21.07
N ALA A 102 -17.13 3.14 -21.81
CA ALA A 102 -15.98 2.30 -22.13
C ALA A 102 -14.84 3.02 -22.87
N SER A 103 -15.14 4.14 -23.54
CA SER A 103 -14.19 4.94 -24.33
C SER A 103 -13.41 5.98 -23.54
N ASN A 104 -13.68 6.15 -22.23
CA ASN A 104 -13.08 7.19 -21.42
C ASN A 104 -12.15 6.60 -20.36
N THR A 105 -11.03 6.04 -20.81
CA THR A 105 -10.02 5.43 -19.95
C THR A 105 -8.91 6.41 -19.62
N ASN A 106 -8.17 6.11 -18.55
CA ASN A 106 -6.95 6.87 -18.22
C ASN A 106 -5.92 6.79 -19.36
N ALA A 107 -5.76 5.63 -19.97
CA ALA A 107 -4.84 5.44 -21.10
C ALA A 107 -5.19 6.37 -22.27
N ASP A 108 -6.46 6.51 -22.62
CA ASP A 108 -6.90 7.43 -23.66
C ASP A 108 -6.56 8.89 -23.32
N TRP A 109 -6.69 9.24 -22.05
CA TRP A 109 -6.31 10.56 -21.56
C TRP A 109 -4.77 10.78 -21.67
N TYR A 110 -3.99 9.77 -21.33
CA TYR A 110 -2.52 9.87 -21.48
C TYR A 110 -2.14 10.08 -22.94
N CYS A 111 -2.81 9.38 -23.88
CA CYS A 111 -2.60 9.57 -25.32
C CYS A 111 -2.94 10.99 -25.78
N ARG A 112 -4.11 11.51 -25.38
CA ARG A 112 -4.52 12.88 -25.74
C ARG A 112 -3.56 13.91 -25.20
N THR A 113 -3.11 13.76 -23.96
CA THR A 113 -2.15 14.69 -23.35
C THR A 113 -0.82 14.68 -24.09
N ALA A 114 -0.34 13.52 -24.50
CA ALA A 114 0.88 13.40 -25.30
C ALA A 114 0.75 14.10 -26.67
N GLN A 115 -0.40 13.95 -27.33
CA GLN A 115 -0.68 14.60 -28.61
C GLN A 115 -0.77 16.12 -28.49
N GLU A 116 -1.29 16.62 -27.38
CA GLU A 116 -1.41 18.06 -27.10
C GLU A 116 -0.07 18.71 -26.73
N ASN A 117 0.96 17.92 -26.43
CA ASN A 117 2.28 18.39 -26.01
C ASN A 117 3.38 17.79 -26.90
N PRO A 118 3.39 18.08 -28.22
CA PRO A 118 4.39 17.52 -29.12
C PRO A 118 5.79 17.98 -28.72
N GLY A 119 6.76 17.05 -28.78
CA GLY A 119 8.13 17.33 -28.41
C GLY A 119 8.44 17.30 -26.91
N VAL A 120 7.44 17.07 -26.07
CA VAL A 120 7.63 16.91 -24.62
C VAL A 120 7.33 15.43 -24.26
N ASP A 121 8.36 14.68 -23.94
CA ASP A 121 8.23 13.23 -23.69
C ASP A 121 8.09 12.92 -22.20
N VAL A 122 6.88 12.56 -21.79
CA VAL A 122 6.55 12.07 -20.46
C VAL A 122 5.91 10.69 -20.62
N PRO A 123 6.75 9.63 -20.73
CA PRO A 123 6.22 8.29 -20.96
C PRO A 123 5.42 7.80 -19.78
N VAL A 124 4.25 7.20 -20.06
CA VAL A 124 3.41 6.51 -19.07
C VAL A 124 3.38 5.04 -19.45
N TYR A 125 4.05 4.21 -18.64
CA TYR A 125 4.14 2.78 -18.86
C TYR A 125 3.00 2.06 -18.12
N GLY A 126 2.40 1.06 -18.78
CA GLY A 126 1.49 0.14 -18.15
C GLY A 126 2.21 -1.16 -17.78
N VAL A 127 2.15 -1.53 -16.51
CA VAL A 127 2.82 -2.72 -16.00
C VAL A 127 1.79 -3.82 -15.76
N PRO A 128 1.82 -4.92 -16.56
CA PRO A 128 0.88 -6.03 -16.42
C PRO A 128 1.47 -7.09 -15.48
N VAL A 129 1.12 -7.05 -14.20
CA VAL A 129 1.63 -8.01 -13.20
C VAL A 129 1.05 -9.42 -13.43
N ASN A 130 -0.16 -9.50 -13.97
CA ASN A 130 -0.77 -10.75 -14.41
C ASN A 130 -1.60 -10.52 -15.67
N THR A 131 -2.11 -11.60 -16.24
CA THR A 131 -2.93 -11.56 -17.46
C THR A 131 -4.29 -10.90 -17.25
N ARG A 132 -4.76 -10.79 -16.00
CA ARG A 132 -6.00 -10.12 -15.61
C ARG A 132 -5.79 -9.33 -14.34
N GLU A 133 -6.47 -8.19 -14.22
CA GLU A 133 -6.46 -7.33 -13.03
C GLU A 133 -6.82 -8.10 -11.74
N ALA A 134 -7.82 -8.95 -11.80
CA ALA A 134 -8.27 -9.73 -10.65
C ALA A 134 -7.21 -10.69 -10.10
N LEU A 135 -6.20 -11.05 -10.88
CA LEU A 135 -5.18 -12.03 -10.52
C LEU A 135 -3.84 -11.41 -10.10
N GLY A 136 -3.76 -10.10 -10.05
CA GLY A 136 -2.59 -9.38 -9.59
C GLY A 136 -2.42 -8.03 -10.29
N VAL A 137 -2.04 -7.02 -9.52
CA VAL A 137 -1.83 -5.66 -10.00
C VAL A 137 -0.47 -5.12 -9.57
N LEU A 138 -0.08 -4.01 -10.23
CA LEU A 138 1.04 -3.20 -9.80
C LEU A 138 0.64 -2.46 -8.51
N HIS A 139 1.14 -2.94 -7.40
CA HIS A 139 0.92 -2.33 -6.10
C HIS A 139 2.21 -1.78 -5.47
N PHE A 140 3.28 -1.75 -6.24
CA PHE A 140 4.52 -1.09 -5.91
C PHE A 140 4.27 0.41 -5.77
N LYS A 141 4.75 1.01 -4.70
CA LYS A 141 4.55 2.43 -4.39
C LYS A 141 5.87 3.17 -4.29
N GLY A 142 5.78 4.48 -4.35
CA GLY A 142 6.90 5.37 -4.14
C GLY A 142 7.20 6.24 -5.34
N PHE A 143 7.57 7.48 -5.06
CA PHE A 143 7.95 8.47 -6.04
C PHE A 143 9.41 8.84 -5.79
N ILE A 144 10.24 8.58 -6.80
CA ILE A 144 11.67 8.88 -6.73
C ILE A 144 11.89 10.18 -7.47
N ILE A 145 12.29 11.21 -6.75
CA ILE A 145 12.55 12.53 -7.31
C ILE A 145 13.96 12.92 -6.88
N ASP A 146 14.88 12.95 -7.85
CA ASP A 146 16.31 13.15 -7.62
C ASP A 146 16.83 12.15 -6.56
N ASP A 147 17.30 12.60 -5.40
CA ASP A 147 17.84 11.76 -4.33
C ASP A 147 16.83 11.47 -3.22
N SER A 148 15.56 11.79 -3.43
CA SER A 148 14.50 11.60 -2.45
C SER A 148 13.49 10.56 -2.89
N VAL A 149 12.95 9.84 -1.91
CA VAL A 149 11.82 8.94 -2.09
C VAL A 149 10.65 9.50 -1.27
N LEU A 150 9.59 9.88 -1.97
CA LEU A 150 8.31 10.23 -1.35
C LEU A 150 7.45 8.98 -1.36
N TYR A 151 7.21 8.41 -0.18
CA TYR A 151 6.56 7.12 -0.04
C TYR A 151 5.19 7.26 0.60
N SER A 152 4.18 6.64 -0.01
CA SER A 152 2.84 6.51 0.54
C SER A 152 2.17 5.27 -0.07
N GLY A 153 1.18 4.71 0.61
CA GLY A 153 0.29 3.71 0.03
C GLY A 153 -0.76 4.29 -0.91
N ALA A 154 -0.81 5.61 -1.05
CA ALA A 154 -1.78 6.32 -1.88
C ALA A 154 -1.50 6.14 -3.38
N SER A 155 -2.59 6.05 -4.16
CA SER A 155 -2.55 6.30 -5.60
C SER A 155 -2.84 7.78 -5.89
N LEU A 156 -3.04 8.15 -7.14
CA LEU A 156 -3.11 9.54 -7.56
C LEU A 156 -4.51 9.85 -8.14
N ASN A 157 -5.37 10.36 -7.27
CA ASN A 157 -6.72 10.84 -7.61
C ASN A 157 -7.15 11.94 -6.63
N ASP A 158 -8.34 12.48 -6.83
CA ASP A 158 -8.86 13.58 -6.01
C ASP A 158 -8.86 13.26 -4.52
N VAL A 159 -9.33 12.08 -4.11
CA VAL A 159 -9.48 11.75 -2.69
C VAL A 159 -8.13 11.46 -2.02
N TYR A 160 -7.22 10.76 -2.66
CA TYR A 160 -5.87 10.52 -2.12
C TYR A 160 -5.07 11.81 -1.97
N LEU A 161 -5.28 12.76 -2.89
CA LEU A 161 -4.59 14.05 -2.90
C LEU A 161 -5.32 15.13 -2.10
N HIS A 162 -6.51 14.84 -1.60
CA HIS A 162 -7.39 15.83 -0.97
C HIS A 162 -7.51 17.09 -1.84
N GLN A 163 -7.75 16.85 -3.12
CA GLN A 163 -7.89 17.91 -4.11
C GLN A 163 -9.19 18.67 -3.94
N LEU A 164 -10.26 17.97 -3.56
CA LEU A 164 -11.60 18.49 -3.29
C LEU A 164 -11.93 18.33 -1.81
N ASP A 165 -13.22 18.25 -1.46
CA ASP A 165 -13.67 18.25 -0.06
C ASP A 165 -13.36 16.94 0.68
N LYS A 166 -13.42 15.80 -0.03
CA LYS A 166 -13.19 14.48 0.57
C LYS A 166 -11.73 14.08 0.47
N TYR A 167 -11.28 13.36 1.48
CA TYR A 167 -9.93 12.78 1.49
C TYR A 167 -9.95 11.29 1.81
N ARG A 168 -8.90 10.61 1.38
CA ARG A 168 -8.58 9.24 1.75
C ARG A 168 -7.27 9.25 2.50
N TYR A 169 -7.35 8.91 3.77
CA TYR A 169 -6.21 9.02 4.68
C TYR A 169 -5.25 7.84 4.48
N ASP A 170 -3.97 8.15 4.34
CA ASP A 170 -2.88 7.18 4.27
C ASP A 170 -1.68 7.69 5.08
N ARG A 171 -0.51 7.11 4.86
CA ARG A 171 0.73 7.52 5.51
C ARG A 171 1.65 8.16 4.46
N TYR A 172 2.43 9.14 4.87
CA TYR A 172 3.25 9.94 3.94
C TYR A 172 4.63 10.19 4.55
N HIS A 173 5.70 9.81 3.85
CA HIS A 173 7.07 9.98 4.30
C HIS A 173 7.95 10.45 3.15
N LEU A 174 8.78 11.44 3.42
CA LEU A 174 9.80 11.90 2.48
C LEU A 174 11.17 11.52 3.06
N ILE A 175 11.91 10.71 2.33
CA ILE A 175 13.21 10.22 2.77
C ILE A 175 14.25 10.62 1.73
N ARG A 176 15.17 11.51 2.13
CA ARG A 176 16.32 11.82 1.32
C ARG A 176 17.41 10.80 1.61
N ASN A 177 17.71 9.99 0.61
CA ASN A 177 18.76 8.98 0.68
C ASN A 177 19.18 8.65 -0.75
N PRO A 178 20.31 9.20 -1.23
CA PRO A 178 20.76 8.99 -2.61
C PRO A 178 20.95 7.53 -2.97
N GLN A 179 21.50 6.73 -2.07
CA GLN A 179 21.75 5.31 -2.30
C GLN A 179 20.43 4.54 -2.47
N MET A 180 19.46 4.74 -1.57
CA MET A 180 18.17 4.08 -1.66
C MET A 180 17.39 4.54 -2.91
N ALA A 181 17.42 5.82 -3.21
CA ALA A 181 16.79 6.37 -4.42
C ALA A 181 17.37 5.72 -5.69
N ASP A 182 18.68 5.57 -5.78
CA ASP A 182 19.34 4.91 -6.91
C ASP A 182 18.98 3.43 -6.99
N ILE A 183 18.97 2.72 -5.90
CA ILE A 183 18.60 1.30 -5.85
C ILE A 183 17.17 1.10 -6.38
N MET A 184 16.24 1.88 -5.88
CA MET A 184 14.84 1.79 -6.29
C MET A 184 14.65 2.22 -7.75
N PHE A 185 15.23 3.33 -8.16
CA PHE A 185 15.15 3.82 -9.54
C PHE A 185 15.72 2.82 -10.54
N ASN A 186 16.91 2.31 -10.29
CA ASN A 186 17.57 1.37 -11.18
C ASN A 186 16.79 0.06 -11.28
N TRP A 187 16.22 -0.41 -10.19
CA TRP A 187 15.38 -1.60 -10.19
C TRP A 187 14.11 -1.39 -11.03
N VAL A 188 13.42 -0.26 -10.85
CA VAL A 188 12.21 0.08 -11.61
C VAL A 188 12.54 0.21 -13.10
N ASP A 189 13.62 0.87 -13.44
CA ASP A 189 14.05 1.03 -14.85
C ASP A 189 14.34 -0.32 -15.49
N LYS A 190 15.16 -1.14 -14.86
CA LYS A 190 15.57 -2.44 -15.38
C LYS A 190 14.42 -3.45 -15.43
N ASN A 191 13.64 -3.56 -14.36
CA ASN A 191 12.68 -4.66 -14.20
C ASN A 191 11.25 -4.30 -14.59
N LEU A 192 10.87 -3.04 -14.57
CA LEU A 192 9.53 -2.61 -14.93
C LEU A 192 9.50 -1.87 -16.26
N VAL A 193 10.25 -0.80 -16.43
CA VAL A 193 10.28 -0.05 -17.70
C VAL A 193 10.69 -0.94 -18.86
N HIS A 194 11.71 -1.77 -18.69
CA HIS A 194 12.22 -2.72 -19.69
C HIS A 194 11.68 -4.14 -19.49
N GLY A 195 10.62 -4.30 -18.70
CA GLY A 195 9.98 -5.59 -18.46
C GLY A 195 9.23 -6.12 -19.67
N ARG A 196 9.15 -7.44 -19.79
CA ARG A 196 8.37 -8.11 -20.83
C ARG A 196 6.90 -7.75 -20.71
N GLY A 197 6.27 -7.39 -21.81
CA GLY A 197 4.85 -7.03 -21.82
C GLY A 197 4.55 -5.66 -21.26
N VAL A 198 5.54 -4.92 -20.79
CA VAL A 198 5.39 -3.52 -20.39
C VAL A 198 5.43 -2.63 -21.63
N ASN A 199 4.39 -1.85 -21.82
CA ASN A 199 4.24 -0.98 -22.98
C ASN A 199 3.78 0.41 -22.55
N ARG A 200 4.04 1.40 -23.40
CA ARG A 200 3.57 2.76 -23.18
C ARG A 200 2.06 2.84 -23.35
N LEU A 201 1.38 3.33 -22.34
CA LEU A 201 -0.07 3.58 -22.37
C LEU A 201 -0.42 4.86 -23.14
N ASP A 202 0.53 5.79 -23.26
CA ASP A 202 0.38 7.03 -24.02
C ASP A 202 0.64 6.85 -25.52
N ASP A 203 0.86 5.62 -25.97
CA ASP A 203 0.95 5.25 -27.38
C ASP A 203 -0.43 4.77 -27.87
N PRO A 204 -1.02 5.43 -28.90
CA PRO A 204 -2.31 5.00 -29.43
C PRO A 204 -2.25 3.65 -30.16
N GLU A 205 -1.06 3.20 -30.57
CA GLU A 205 -0.82 1.91 -31.25
C GLU A 205 -0.34 0.81 -30.30
N ARG A 206 -0.48 1.03 -28.99
CA ARG A 206 -0.09 0.00 -28.02
C ARG A 206 -0.80 -1.32 -28.29
N PRO A 207 -0.16 -2.47 -27.97
CA PRO A 207 -0.78 -3.78 -28.18
C PRO A 207 -2.03 -3.96 -27.30
N LYS A 208 -2.91 -4.87 -27.73
CA LYS A 208 -4.06 -5.30 -26.93
C LYS A 208 -3.60 -6.36 -25.92
N SER A 209 -4.27 -6.44 -24.78
CA SER A 209 -3.90 -7.39 -23.71
C SER A 209 -3.77 -8.83 -24.16
N PRO A 210 -4.64 -9.41 -25.05
CA PRO A 210 -4.43 -10.76 -25.54
C PRO A 210 -3.12 -10.96 -26.32
N GLU A 211 -2.64 -9.94 -27.01
CA GLU A 211 -1.42 -10.03 -27.82
C GLU A 211 -0.15 -10.17 -26.98
N ILE A 212 -0.16 -9.68 -25.73
CA ILE A 212 1.00 -9.71 -24.83
C ILE A 212 0.89 -10.81 -23.76
N LYS A 213 -0.09 -11.69 -23.84
CA LYS A 213 -0.39 -12.69 -22.80
C LYS A 213 0.80 -13.58 -22.43
N ASN A 214 1.55 -14.03 -23.42
CA ASN A 214 2.72 -14.89 -23.18
C ASN A 214 3.86 -14.12 -22.52
N ASP A 215 4.10 -12.88 -22.96
CA ASP A 215 5.10 -11.98 -22.35
C ASP A 215 4.75 -11.68 -20.88
N VAL A 216 3.46 -11.45 -20.60
CA VAL A 216 2.99 -11.19 -19.23
C VAL A 216 3.23 -12.39 -18.33
N ARG A 217 2.98 -13.61 -18.82
CA ARG A 217 3.25 -14.84 -18.06
C ARG A 217 4.74 -15.00 -17.74
N ALA A 218 5.61 -14.74 -18.71
CA ALA A 218 7.05 -14.78 -18.50
C ALA A 218 7.52 -13.70 -17.53
N PHE A 219 6.99 -12.50 -17.67
CA PHE A 219 7.27 -11.37 -16.78
C PHE A 219 6.88 -11.67 -15.33
N ARG A 220 5.70 -12.26 -15.11
CA ARG A 220 5.27 -12.65 -13.77
C ARG A 220 6.23 -13.64 -13.11
N GLN A 221 6.76 -14.59 -13.86
CA GLN A 221 7.77 -15.53 -13.33
C GLN A 221 9.06 -14.79 -12.91
N GLU A 222 9.49 -13.83 -13.71
CA GLU A 222 10.65 -12.99 -13.37
C GLU A 222 10.38 -12.16 -12.10
N LEU A 223 9.16 -11.63 -11.93
CA LEU A 223 8.79 -10.83 -10.76
C LEU A 223 8.75 -11.67 -9.46
N ARG A 224 8.56 -12.97 -9.54
CA ARG A 224 8.57 -13.84 -8.34
C ARG A 224 9.93 -13.90 -7.68
N ASP A 225 11.00 -13.67 -8.41
CA ASP A 225 12.37 -13.62 -7.90
C ASP A 225 12.82 -12.18 -7.62
N ALA A 226 11.90 -11.22 -7.66
CA ALA A 226 12.19 -9.81 -7.48
C ALA A 226 12.75 -9.53 -6.09
N VAL A 227 13.90 -8.89 -6.07
CA VAL A 227 14.61 -8.45 -4.87
C VAL A 227 15.57 -7.34 -5.26
N TYR A 228 15.82 -6.43 -4.34
CA TYR A 228 16.91 -5.47 -4.51
C TYR A 228 18.23 -6.13 -4.16
N HIS A 229 19.20 -6.03 -5.06
CA HIS A 229 20.57 -6.50 -4.83
C HIS A 229 21.45 -5.30 -4.50
N PHE A 230 21.85 -5.18 -3.25
CA PHE A 230 22.75 -4.10 -2.80
C PHE A 230 23.48 -4.53 -1.54
N GLN A 231 24.60 -3.85 -1.27
CA GLN A 231 25.32 -3.97 -0.02
C GLN A 231 24.93 -2.80 0.89
N GLY A 232 24.53 -3.13 2.11
CA GLY A 232 24.26 -2.13 3.12
C GLY A 232 25.56 -1.60 3.74
N ASP A 233 25.53 -0.34 4.14
CA ASP A 233 26.65 0.33 4.83
C ASP A 233 26.35 0.62 6.30
N ALA A 234 25.13 0.33 6.76
CA ALA A 234 24.71 0.55 8.13
C ALA A 234 24.85 -0.71 8.99
N ASN A 235 25.15 -0.52 10.28
CA ASN A 235 25.10 -1.58 11.28
C ASN A 235 23.73 -1.63 11.97
N ASN A 236 23.55 -2.55 12.93
CA ASN A 236 22.30 -2.73 13.65
C ASN A 236 22.09 -1.75 14.82
N GLU A 237 23.02 -0.82 15.05
CA GLU A 237 22.96 0.14 16.15
C GLU A 237 22.60 1.56 15.72
N GLU A 238 22.43 1.79 14.42
CA GLU A 238 22.17 3.10 13.86
C GLU A 238 20.86 3.14 13.09
N LEU A 239 20.31 4.35 12.91
CA LEU A 239 19.16 4.58 12.06
C LEU A 239 19.45 4.14 10.62
N SER A 240 18.60 3.29 10.07
CA SER A 240 18.79 2.74 8.74
C SER A 240 17.46 2.52 8.02
N VAL A 241 17.56 2.39 6.71
CA VAL A 241 16.44 2.03 5.83
C VAL A 241 16.81 0.80 5.01
N THR A 242 15.83 -0.07 4.81
CA THR A 242 15.94 -1.24 3.94
C THR A 242 14.78 -1.24 2.96
N PRO A 243 14.99 -0.94 1.67
CA PRO A 243 13.95 -1.09 0.67
C PRO A 243 13.72 -2.57 0.37
N LEU A 244 12.44 -2.95 0.25
CA LEU A 244 11.99 -4.32 0.00
C LEU A 244 11.02 -4.33 -1.16
N VAL A 245 11.08 -5.37 -1.97
CA VAL A 245 10.16 -5.60 -3.09
C VAL A 245 9.87 -7.09 -3.18
N GLY A 246 8.67 -7.46 -3.62
CA GLY A 246 8.37 -8.86 -3.81
C GLY A 246 7.00 -9.12 -4.39
N LEU A 247 6.89 -10.32 -4.94
CA LEU A 247 5.64 -10.87 -5.44
C LEU A 247 5.51 -12.32 -4.97
N GLY A 248 4.41 -12.62 -4.28
CA GLY A 248 4.12 -13.97 -3.82
C GLY A 248 4.56 -14.24 -2.38
N LYS A 249 3.96 -15.27 -1.80
CA LYS A 249 4.10 -15.61 -0.38
C LYS A 249 5.54 -15.91 0.07
N SER A 250 6.40 -16.33 -0.85
CA SER A 250 7.80 -16.68 -0.55
C SER A 250 8.79 -15.55 -0.82
N SER A 251 8.31 -14.35 -1.13
CA SER A 251 9.17 -13.18 -1.37
C SER A 251 9.93 -12.78 -0.11
N LEU A 252 11.08 -12.13 -0.31
CA LEU A 252 11.84 -11.56 0.80
C LEU A 252 11.00 -10.55 1.59
N LEU A 253 10.18 -9.74 0.89
CA LEU A 253 9.27 -8.80 1.54
C LEU A 253 8.32 -9.51 2.51
N ASN A 254 7.64 -10.56 2.07
CA ASN A 254 6.71 -11.29 2.91
C ASN A 254 7.40 -12.05 4.05
N LYS A 255 8.56 -12.63 3.80
CA LYS A 255 9.39 -13.24 4.85
C LYS A 255 9.78 -12.21 5.90
N THR A 256 10.12 -11.00 5.49
CA THR A 256 10.50 -9.93 6.41
C THR A 256 9.30 -9.48 7.26
N ILE A 257 8.13 -9.32 6.66
CA ILE A 257 6.89 -9.02 7.43
C ILE A 257 6.62 -10.13 8.46
N PHE A 258 6.72 -11.38 8.02
CA PHE A 258 6.51 -12.54 8.90
C PHE A 258 7.49 -12.56 10.08
N HIS A 259 8.76 -12.25 9.86
CA HIS A 259 9.78 -12.23 10.92
C HIS A 259 9.74 -10.97 11.78
N LEU A 260 9.25 -9.85 11.24
CA LEU A 260 9.17 -8.58 11.96
C LEU A 260 8.19 -8.63 13.13
N MET A 261 7.00 -9.17 12.92
CA MET A 261 5.93 -9.17 13.92
C MET A 261 6.34 -9.89 15.22
N PRO A 262 6.91 -11.11 15.19
CA PRO A 262 7.32 -11.82 16.41
C PRO A 262 8.47 -11.15 17.17
N CYS A 263 9.16 -10.19 16.57
CA CYS A 263 10.23 -9.45 17.24
C CYS A 263 9.73 -8.43 18.25
N ALA A 264 8.42 -8.17 18.32
CA ALA A 264 7.87 -7.27 19.31
C ALA A 264 8.18 -7.77 20.73
N GLU A 265 8.80 -6.92 21.53
CA GLU A 265 9.07 -7.17 22.96
C GLU A 265 7.98 -6.59 23.83
N GLN A 266 7.44 -5.44 23.44
CA GLN A 266 6.45 -4.70 24.19
C GLN A 266 5.12 -4.62 23.43
N LYS A 267 5.17 -4.11 22.18
CA LYS A 267 3.97 -3.76 21.45
C LYS A 267 4.15 -3.88 19.95
N LEU A 268 3.13 -4.43 19.29
CA LEU A 268 2.95 -4.40 17.86
C LEU A 268 1.72 -3.54 17.54
N THR A 269 1.87 -2.56 16.66
CA THR A 269 0.74 -1.79 16.10
C THR A 269 0.64 -2.07 14.60
N ILE A 270 -0.56 -2.39 14.13
CA ILE A 270 -0.84 -2.69 12.73
C ILE A 270 -1.96 -1.77 12.23
N CYS A 271 -1.76 -1.21 11.04
CA CYS A 271 -2.82 -0.57 10.26
C CYS A 271 -3.12 -1.39 9.02
N THR A 272 -4.40 -1.56 8.70
CA THR A 272 -4.87 -2.15 7.45
C THR A 272 -6.25 -1.60 7.10
N PRO A 273 -6.52 -1.28 5.83
CA PRO A 273 -7.85 -0.84 5.42
C PRO A 273 -8.83 -2.00 5.24
N TYR A 274 -8.31 -3.24 5.09
CA TYR A 274 -9.11 -4.42 4.73
C TYR A 274 -8.77 -5.56 5.69
N PHE A 275 -9.52 -5.66 6.80
CA PHE A 275 -9.21 -6.66 7.81
C PHE A 275 -9.50 -8.08 7.31
N ASN A 276 -8.49 -8.66 6.71
CA ASN A 276 -8.46 -10.05 6.27
C ASN A 276 -7.00 -10.52 6.22
N LEU A 277 -6.38 -10.65 7.39
CA LEU A 277 -4.96 -11.00 7.49
C LEU A 277 -4.70 -12.44 7.05
N PRO A 278 -3.57 -12.71 6.35
CA PRO A 278 -3.12 -14.07 6.11
C PRO A 278 -3.01 -14.88 7.41
N ALA A 279 -3.35 -16.15 7.36
CA ALA A 279 -3.37 -17.02 8.55
C ALA A 279 -2.03 -17.03 9.32
N VAL A 280 -0.91 -16.94 8.61
CA VAL A 280 0.43 -16.91 9.24
C VAL A 280 0.62 -15.66 10.10
N LEU A 281 0.04 -14.53 9.69
CA LEU A 281 0.12 -13.28 10.45
C LEU A 281 -0.84 -13.29 11.65
N VAL A 282 -2.02 -13.87 11.49
CA VAL A 282 -2.96 -14.08 12.60
C VAL A 282 -2.30 -14.93 13.70
N ARG A 283 -1.62 -16.01 13.32
CA ARG A 283 -0.88 -16.85 14.27
C ARG A 283 0.21 -16.06 15.01
N ASN A 284 0.91 -15.18 14.33
CA ASN A 284 1.91 -14.31 14.97
C ASN A 284 1.27 -13.39 16.02
N ILE A 285 0.12 -12.80 15.72
CA ILE A 285 -0.61 -11.94 16.66
C ILE A 285 -1.03 -12.76 17.91
N ILE A 286 -1.62 -13.92 17.71
CA ILE A 286 -2.06 -14.79 18.81
C ILE A 286 -0.88 -15.20 19.68
N GLN A 287 0.26 -15.52 19.08
CA GLN A 287 1.46 -15.89 19.83
C GLN A 287 1.97 -14.73 20.69
N LEU A 288 2.00 -13.51 20.16
CA LEU A 288 2.39 -12.32 20.92
C LEU A 288 1.46 -12.12 22.13
N LEU A 289 0.14 -12.26 21.93
CA LEU A 289 -0.83 -12.13 23.01
C LEU A 289 -0.62 -13.20 24.09
N ARG A 290 -0.37 -14.44 23.72
CA ARG A 290 -0.06 -15.53 24.64
C ARG A 290 1.22 -15.27 25.45
N GLU A 291 2.17 -14.55 24.88
CA GLU A 291 3.41 -14.17 25.55
C GLU A 291 3.27 -12.92 26.43
N GLY A 292 2.08 -12.36 26.54
CA GLY A 292 1.80 -11.18 27.37
C GLY A 292 2.15 -9.85 26.69
N LYS A 293 2.40 -9.85 25.38
CA LYS A 293 2.71 -8.64 24.60
C LYS A 293 1.42 -7.89 24.28
N LYS A 294 1.55 -6.61 23.98
CA LYS A 294 0.43 -5.77 23.54
C LYS A 294 0.36 -5.75 22.01
N VAL A 295 -0.87 -5.79 21.49
CA VAL A 295 -1.16 -5.65 20.06
C VAL A 295 -2.26 -4.61 19.88
N GLU A 296 -2.00 -3.64 19.02
CA GLU A 296 -2.98 -2.63 18.60
C GLU A 296 -3.26 -2.80 17.11
N ILE A 297 -4.54 -2.86 16.74
CA ILE A 297 -4.97 -2.96 15.35
C ILE A 297 -5.87 -1.77 15.05
N ILE A 298 -5.52 -0.99 14.04
CA ILE A 298 -6.28 0.19 13.63
C ILE A 298 -6.82 -0.08 12.23
N VAL A 299 -8.14 -0.11 12.12
CA VAL A 299 -8.85 -0.33 10.85
C VAL A 299 -9.88 0.77 10.64
N GLY A 300 -10.38 0.91 9.44
CA GLY A 300 -11.50 1.82 9.17
C GLY A 300 -12.82 1.21 9.65
N ASP A 301 -13.71 2.06 10.17
CA ASP A 301 -15.12 1.68 10.25
C ASP A 301 -15.59 1.23 8.86
N LYS A 302 -16.57 0.31 8.77
CA LYS A 302 -17.02 -0.16 7.44
C LYS A 302 -17.47 0.97 6.52
N THR A 303 -18.02 2.05 7.09
CA THR A 303 -18.44 3.23 6.33
C THR A 303 -17.26 4.08 5.84
N ALA A 304 -16.08 3.92 6.42
CA ALA A 304 -14.84 4.58 6.01
C ALA A 304 -14.02 3.76 4.98
N ASN A 305 -14.53 2.61 4.56
CA ASN A 305 -13.92 1.79 3.54
C ASN A 305 -14.18 2.40 2.15
N ASP A 306 -13.18 2.37 1.28
CA ASP A 306 -13.27 2.91 -0.09
C ASP A 306 -14.28 2.16 -0.98
N PHE A 307 -14.68 0.95 -0.61
CA PHE A 307 -15.71 0.18 -1.29
C PHE A 307 -17.11 0.36 -0.71
N PHE A 308 -17.26 1.13 0.37
CA PHE A 308 -18.57 1.34 1.01
C PHE A 308 -19.51 2.10 0.08
N ILE A 309 -20.74 1.57 -0.04
CA ILE A 309 -21.82 2.17 -0.82
C ILE A 309 -22.94 2.57 0.15
N PRO A 310 -23.28 3.88 0.25
CA PRO A 310 -24.41 4.33 1.08
C PRO A 310 -25.73 3.70 0.68
N GLU A 311 -26.67 3.56 1.63
CA GLU A 311 -27.98 2.92 1.40
C GLU A 311 -28.85 3.61 0.35
N ASP A 312 -28.69 4.91 0.16
CA ASP A 312 -29.42 5.73 -0.81
C ASP A 312 -28.92 5.56 -2.26
N GLN A 313 -27.86 4.78 -2.46
CA GLN A 313 -27.28 4.49 -3.78
C GLN A 313 -27.54 3.04 -4.19
N PRO A 314 -27.57 2.76 -5.53
CA PRO A 314 -27.71 1.39 -6.01
C PRO A 314 -26.56 0.51 -5.48
N PHE A 315 -26.92 -0.62 -4.84
CA PHE A 315 -25.94 -1.54 -4.28
C PHE A 315 -25.30 -2.40 -5.36
N LYS A 316 -23.96 -2.50 -5.33
CA LYS A 316 -23.17 -3.37 -6.22
C LYS A 316 -22.44 -4.42 -5.39
N ILE A 317 -22.05 -5.53 -6.03
CA ILE A 317 -21.38 -6.68 -5.37
C ILE A 317 -20.12 -6.24 -4.61
N ILE A 318 -19.34 -5.32 -5.16
CA ILE A 318 -18.12 -4.81 -4.51
C ILE A 318 -18.42 -4.13 -3.17
N GLY A 319 -19.61 -3.57 -3.01
CA GLY A 319 -20.07 -2.96 -1.77
C GLY A 319 -20.27 -3.96 -0.62
N ALA A 320 -20.22 -5.26 -0.89
CA ALA A 320 -20.24 -6.28 0.15
C ALA A 320 -18.93 -6.38 0.92
N LEU A 321 -17.81 -5.95 0.33
CA LEU A 321 -16.46 -6.10 0.93
C LEU A 321 -16.32 -5.47 2.32
N PRO A 322 -16.78 -4.23 2.57
CA PRO A 322 -16.68 -3.65 3.91
C PRO A 322 -17.39 -4.48 4.98
N TYR A 323 -18.52 -5.08 4.64
CA TYR A 323 -19.28 -5.95 5.54
C TYR A 323 -18.56 -7.29 5.80
N LEU A 324 -17.95 -7.86 4.76
CA LEU A 324 -17.16 -9.09 4.90
C LEU A 324 -15.94 -8.86 5.81
N TYR A 325 -15.29 -7.70 5.70
CA TYR A 325 -14.18 -7.33 6.58
C TYR A 325 -14.64 -7.14 8.04
N GLU A 326 -15.82 -6.55 8.26
CA GLU A 326 -16.39 -6.44 9.59
C GLU A 326 -16.72 -7.83 10.17
N ILE A 327 -17.26 -8.74 9.37
CA ILE A 327 -17.53 -10.13 9.79
C ILE A 327 -16.21 -10.81 10.22
N ASN A 328 -15.15 -10.64 9.44
CA ASN A 328 -13.85 -11.19 9.78
C ASN A 328 -13.30 -10.62 11.09
N LEU A 329 -13.42 -9.31 11.27
CA LEU A 329 -12.96 -8.62 12.48
C LEU A 329 -13.78 -9.09 13.71
N ARG A 330 -15.09 -9.18 13.58
CA ARG A 330 -15.97 -9.65 14.67
C ARG A 330 -15.61 -11.08 15.07
N ARG A 331 -15.38 -11.95 14.12
CA ARG A 331 -14.96 -13.34 14.36
C ARG A 331 -13.59 -13.40 15.06
N PHE A 332 -12.64 -12.63 14.60
CA PHE A 332 -11.32 -12.51 15.19
C PHE A 332 -11.42 -12.06 16.67
N LEU A 333 -12.16 -11.00 16.93
CA LEU A 333 -12.35 -10.47 18.28
C LEU A 333 -13.09 -11.42 19.19
N SER A 334 -14.10 -12.16 18.69
CA SER A 334 -14.83 -13.12 19.48
C SER A 334 -13.94 -14.22 20.07
N ARG A 335 -12.90 -14.61 19.33
CA ARG A 335 -11.92 -15.60 19.81
C ARG A 335 -10.91 -15.01 20.80
N LEU A 336 -10.70 -13.71 20.75
CA LEU A 336 -9.65 -13.02 21.50
C LEU A 336 -10.20 -12.02 22.51
N GLN A 337 -11.50 -12.10 22.84
CA GLN A 337 -12.16 -11.18 23.77
C GLN A 337 -11.46 -11.11 25.13
N TYR A 338 -10.91 -12.22 25.60
CA TYR A 338 -10.11 -12.24 26.83
C TYR A 338 -8.99 -11.20 26.80
N TYR A 339 -8.27 -11.10 25.70
CA TYR A 339 -7.15 -10.16 25.55
C TYR A 339 -7.64 -8.71 25.39
N VAL A 340 -8.82 -8.51 24.85
CA VAL A 340 -9.48 -7.20 24.82
C VAL A 340 -9.81 -6.76 26.25
N ASN A 341 -10.36 -7.66 27.05
CA ASN A 341 -10.74 -7.39 28.45
C ASN A 341 -9.53 -7.06 29.34
N THR A 342 -8.37 -7.57 29.01
CA THR A 342 -7.11 -7.33 29.75
C THR A 342 -6.28 -6.18 29.19
N ASP A 343 -6.80 -5.46 28.20
CA ASP A 343 -6.13 -4.36 27.50
C ASP A 343 -4.83 -4.74 26.77
N GLN A 344 -4.61 -6.03 26.53
CA GLN A 344 -3.51 -6.50 25.71
C GLN A 344 -3.77 -6.31 24.21
N LEU A 345 -5.02 -6.56 23.78
CA LEU A 345 -5.46 -6.35 22.42
C LEU A 345 -6.38 -5.14 22.37
N VAL A 346 -5.96 -4.13 21.62
CA VAL A 346 -6.74 -2.91 21.38
C VAL A 346 -7.07 -2.83 19.89
N VAL A 347 -8.34 -2.83 19.56
CA VAL A 347 -8.82 -2.63 18.19
C VAL A 347 -9.52 -1.29 18.11
N ARG A 348 -9.10 -0.47 17.14
CA ARG A 348 -9.64 0.87 16.91
C ARG A 348 -10.32 0.93 15.55
N LEU A 349 -11.48 1.56 15.51
CA LEU A 349 -12.19 1.88 14.28
C LEU A 349 -12.04 3.37 13.96
N TRP A 350 -11.49 3.68 12.80
CA TRP A 350 -11.31 5.05 12.34
C TRP A 350 -12.54 5.51 11.56
N LYS A 351 -13.03 6.69 11.89
CA LYS A 351 -14.10 7.36 11.16
C LYS A 351 -13.97 8.86 11.30
N ASP A 352 -13.96 9.57 10.18
CA ASP A 352 -14.00 11.02 10.10
C ASP A 352 -15.00 11.42 9.03
N GLU A 353 -16.24 11.69 9.45
CA GLU A 353 -17.37 12.00 8.56
C GLU A 353 -17.50 10.95 7.45
N ASP A 354 -17.50 11.38 6.18
CA ASP A 354 -17.59 10.49 5.02
C ASP A 354 -16.23 10.26 4.31
N ASN A 355 -15.15 10.65 4.96
CA ASN A 355 -13.81 10.41 4.47
C ASN A 355 -13.41 8.94 4.64
N SER A 356 -12.45 8.47 3.84
CA SER A 356 -12.05 7.07 3.88
C SER A 356 -10.68 6.85 4.49
N TYR A 357 -10.49 5.65 5.03
CA TYR A 357 -9.29 5.17 5.70
C TYR A 357 -8.58 4.16 4.80
N HIS A 358 -7.29 4.38 4.55
CA HIS A 358 -6.51 3.50 3.68
C HIS A 358 -5.11 3.24 4.25
N LEU A 359 -4.91 3.43 5.55
CA LEU A 359 -3.62 3.27 6.17
C LEU A 359 -3.18 1.81 6.24
N LYS A 360 -1.91 1.57 6.02
CA LYS A 360 -1.27 0.29 6.20
C LYS A 360 0.14 0.43 6.74
N GLY A 361 0.65 -0.69 7.21
CA GLY A 361 1.96 -0.78 7.80
C GLY A 361 1.95 -1.22 9.24
N MET A 362 3.11 -1.20 9.86
CA MET A 362 3.24 -1.62 11.26
C MET A 362 4.37 -0.92 11.97
N TRP A 363 4.25 -0.91 13.29
CA TRP A 363 5.26 -0.44 14.22
C TRP A 363 5.55 -1.56 15.21
N VAL A 364 6.81 -1.88 15.39
CA VAL A 364 7.26 -2.91 16.34
C VAL A 364 8.09 -2.22 17.40
N ASP A 365 7.56 -2.15 18.60
CA ASP A 365 8.10 -1.38 19.71
C ASP A 365 8.33 0.07 19.28
N ASP A 366 9.34 0.73 19.83
CA ASP A 366 9.79 2.04 19.37
C ASP A 366 10.99 1.93 18.42
N GLU A 367 11.22 0.74 17.89
CA GLU A 367 12.45 0.39 17.18
C GLU A 367 12.27 0.21 15.67
N TRP A 368 11.20 -0.45 15.25
CA TRP A 368 10.98 -0.78 13.83
C TRP A 368 9.72 -0.13 13.30
N MET A 369 9.80 0.33 12.07
CA MET A 369 8.64 0.90 11.38
C MET A 369 8.63 0.41 9.93
N LEU A 370 7.51 -0.19 9.50
CA LEU A 370 7.31 -0.64 8.14
C LEU A 370 6.44 0.37 7.39
N LEU A 371 7.00 0.98 6.37
CA LEU A 371 6.27 1.80 5.41
C LEU A 371 5.92 0.90 4.22
N THR A 372 4.65 0.77 3.89
CA THR A 372 4.24 -0.10 2.80
C THR A 372 2.89 0.28 2.21
N GLY A 373 2.71 0.04 0.92
CA GLY A 373 1.40 0.03 0.29
C GLY A 373 0.66 -1.31 0.43
N ASN A 374 1.32 -2.32 1.01
CA ASN A 374 0.78 -3.66 1.19
C ASN A 374 -0.38 -3.64 2.19
N ASN A 375 -1.58 -4.01 1.75
CA ASN A 375 -2.78 -4.01 2.57
C ASN A 375 -2.83 -5.13 3.63
N LEU A 376 -1.81 -5.99 3.70
CA LEU A 376 -1.73 -7.13 4.62
C LEU A 376 -2.92 -8.09 4.48
N ASN A 377 -3.42 -8.25 3.28
CA ASN A 377 -4.51 -9.16 2.94
C ASN A 377 -4.00 -10.28 2.02
N PRO A 378 -4.79 -11.33 1.76
CA PRO A 378 -4.35 -12.45 0.95
C PRO A 378 -3.94 -12.06 -0.47
N ARG A 379 -4.61 -11.07 -1.07
CA ARG A 379 -4.27 -10.55 -2.40
C ARG A 379 -2.87 -9.95 -2.42
N ALA A 380 -2.56 -9.08 -1.47
CA ALA A 380 -1.24 -8.47 -1.32
C ALA A 380 -0.16 -9.53 -1.02
N TRP A 381 -0.52 -10.55 -0.25
CA TRP A 381 0.39 -11.63 0.14
C TRP A 381 0.80 -12.55 -1.01
N ARG A 382 -0.12 -12.76 -1.98
CA ARG A 382 0.04 -13.79 -3.01
C ARG A 382 0.09 -13.27 -4.44
N LEU A 383 -0.62 -12.20 -4.75
CA LEU A 383 -0.96 -11.86 -6.13
C LEU A 383 -0.30 -10.59 -6.65
N ASP A 384 -0.23 -9.54 -5.84
CA ASP A 384 0.20 -8.22 -6.26
C ASP A 384 1.71 -8.05 -6.15
N LEU A 385 2.28 -7.21 -7.02
CA LEU A 385 3.66 -6.76 -6.87
C LEU A 385 3.69 -5.66 -5.83
N GLU A 386 4.30 -5.94 -4.70
CA GLU A 386 4.35 -5.08 -3.53
C GLU A 386 5.76 -4.59 -3.23
N ASN A 387 5.87 -3.50 -2.48
CA ASN A 387 7.13 -3.05 -1.92
C ASN A 387 6.93 -2.44 -0.53
N ALA A 388 8.02 -2.17 0.12
CA ALA A 388 8.06 -1.54 1.43
C ALA A 388 9.40 -0.85 1.67
N ILE A 389 9.43 0.00 2.69
CA ILE A 389 10.67 0.50 3.28
C ILE A 389 10.62 0.16 4.76
N LEU A 390 11.58 -0.63 5.22
CA LEU A 390 11.73 -0.96 6.63
C LEU A 390 12.71 0.02 7.27
N ILE A 391 12.22 0.77 8.25
CA ILE A 391 13.05 1.70 9.02
C ILE A 391 13.44 1.04 10.34
N HIS A 392 14.73 0.99 10.62
CA HIS A 392 15.27 0.54 11.90
C HIS A 392 15.83 1.75 12.66
N ASP A 393 15.25 2.01 13.82
CA ASP A 393 15.57 3.18 14.65
C ASP A 393 15.92 2.76 16.09
N PRO A 394 17.08 2.09 16.29
CA PRO A 394 17.43 1.56 17.60
C PRO A 394 17.74 2.64 18.65
N GLN A 395 18.10 3.85 18.22
CA GLN A 395 18.40 4.97 19.11
C GLN A 395 17.20 5.92 19.32
N HIS A 396 16.02 5.56 18.77
CA HIS A 396 14.79 6.33 18.93
C HIS A 396 14.86 7.78 18.42
N GLU A 397 15.65 8.02 17.38
CA GLU A 397 15.84 9.36 16.80
C GLU A 397 14.54 9.91 16.14
N LEU A 398 13.67 9.01 15.65
CA LEU A 398 12.40 9.37 15.02
C LEU A 398 11.21 9.34 16.00
N ALA A 399 11.46 9.19 17.29
CA ALA A 399 10.40 9.01 18.30
C ALA A 399 9.34 10.11 18.26
N ALA A 400 9.74 11.38 18.20
CA ALA A 400 8.79 12.51 18.17
C ALA A 400 7.88 12.46 16.94
N GLN A 401 8.43 12.22 15.75
CA GLN A 401 7.66 12.16 14.50
C GLN A 401 6.74 10.92 14.47
N ARG A 402 7.25 9.77 14.92
CA ARG A 402 6.49 8.51 15.02
C ARG A 402 5.30 8.66 15.97
N GLU A 403 5.51 9.19 17.15
CA GLU A 403 4.45 9.40 18.14
C GLU A 403 3.41 10.38 17.65
N ARG A 404 3.84 11.43 16.95
CA ARG A 404 2.93 12.39 16.33
C ARG A 404 2.06 11.73 15.27
N GLU A 405 2.63 10.89 14.43
CA GLU A 405 1.89 10.14 13.41
C GLU A 405 0.83 9.24 14.06
N LEU A 406 1.21 8.45 15.05
CA LEU A 406 0.30 7.56 15.75
C LEU A 406 -0.80 8.30 16.50
N GLU A 407 -0.48 9.40 17.17
CA GLU A 407 -1.45 10.24 17.85
C GLU A 407 -2.51 10.78 16.89
N LEU A 408 -2.07 11.28 15.72
CA LEU A 408 -2.99 11.80 14.71
C LEU A 408 -3.84 10.69 14.07
N ILE A 409 -3.28 9.52 13.84
CA ILE A 409 -4.04 8.35 13.37
C ILE A 409 -5.15 8.00 14.38
N ARG A 410 -4.83 8.00 15.66
CA ARG A 410 -5.79 7.64 16.73
C ARG A 410 -6.86 8.70 17.00
N THR A 411 -6.66 9.93 16.55
CA THR A 411 -7.57 11.06 16.84
C THR A 411 -9.02 10.78 16.42
N HIS A 412 -9.22 10.15 15.28
CA HIS A 412 -10.56 9.83 14.77
C HIS A 412 -10.97 8.39 15.03
N THR A 413 -10.40 7.74 16.05
CA THR A 413 -10.69 6.34 16.34
C THR A 413 -11.51 6.16 17.60
N THR A 414 -12.33 5.09 17.62
CA THR A 414 -13.00 4.59 18.79
C THR A 414 -12.54 3.16 19.07
N VAL A 415 -12.37 2.84 20.36
CA VAL A 415 -11.92 1.51 20.77
C VAL A 415 -13.11 0.56 20.79
N VAL A 416 -12.93 -0.64 20.27
CA VAL A 416 -13.91 -1.73 20.34
C VAL A 416 -13.67 -2.51 21.65
N ASN A 417 -14.57 -2.35 22.62
CA ASN A 417 -14.43 -2.99 23.93
C ASN A 417 -14.98 -4.41 23.97
N HIS A 418 -15.88 -4.75 23.05
CA HIS A 418 -16.48 -6.08 22.95
C HIS A 418 -16.81 -6.38 21.49
N TYR A 419 -16.62 -7.63 21.06
CA TYR A 419 -16.90 -8.01 19.66
C TYR A 419 -18.37 -7.79 19.26
N ARG A 420 -19.30 -7.81 20.22
CA ARG A 420 -20.73 -7.55 19.98
C ARG A 420 -21.05 -6.10 19.66
N GLU A 421 -20.11 -5.18 19.88
CA GLU A 421 -20.25 -3.78 19.42
C GLU A 421 -20.18 -3.68 17.90
N LEU A 422 -19.56 -4.66 17.23
CA LEU A 422 -19.57 -4.77 15.78
C LEU A 422 -20.89 -5.42 15.34
N GLN A 423 -21.44 -4.96 14.22
CA GLN A 423 -22.66 -5.52 13.69
C GLN A 423 -22.48 -6.97 13.22
N SER A 424 -23.53 -7.77 13.38
CA SER A 424 -23.61 -9.10 12.78
C SER A 424 -24.40 -9.03 11.48
N ILE A 425 -24.43 -10.13 10.73
CA ILE A 425 -25.17 -10.22 9.46
C ILE A 425 -26.65 -9.83 9.65
N ALA A 426 -27.25 -10.20 10.77
CA ALA A 426 -28.66 -9.88 11.07
C ALA A 426 -28.93 -8.38 11.14
N ASP A 427 -27.92 -7.56 11.44
CA ASP A 427 -28.04 -6.11 11.58
C ASP A 427 -27.84 -5.36 10.26
N TYR A 428 -27.40 -6.05 9.20
CA TYR A 428 -27.06 -5.41 7.94
C TYR A 428 -28.32 -5.05 7.14
N PRO A 429 -28.22 -4.07 6.22
CA PRO A 429 -29.31 -3.77 5.28
C PRO A 429 -29.76 -5.01 4.51
N VAL A 430 -31.05 -5.09 4.19
CA VAL A 430 -31.64 -6.28 3.56
C VAL A 430 -30.90 -6.72 2.29
N LYS A 431 -30.52 -5.77 1.42
CA LYS A 431 -29.76 -6.06 0.18
C LYS A 431 -28.43 -6.72 0.46
N VAL A 432 -27.73 -6.23 1.47
CA VAL A 432 -26.42 -6.75 1.91
C VAL A 432 -26.57 -8.15 2.50
N ARG A 433 -27.55 -8.34 3.40
CA ARG A 433 -27.82 -9.65 4.01
C ARG A 433 -28.11 -10.73 2.97
N LYS A 434 -28.98 -10.41 2.01
CA LYS A 434 -29.34 -11.33 0.93
C LYS A 434 -28.12 -11.73 0.10
N LEU A 435 -27.29 -10.75 -0.27
CA LEU A 435 -26.07 -11.02 -1.05
C LEU A 435 -25.10 -11.88 -0.26
N ILE A 436 -24.82 -11.56 0.99
CA ILE A 436 -23.88 -12.31 1.82
C ILE A 436 -24.34 -13.75 2.03
N ARG A 437 -25.65 -13.95 2.32
CA ARG A 437 -26.22 -15.28 2.48
C ARG A 437 -26.13 -16.09 1.18
N ARG A 438 -26.37 -15.46 0.05
CA ARG A 438 -26.21 -16.09 -1.29
C ARG A 438 -24.77 -16.49 -1.55
N LEU A 439 -23.80 -15.62 -1.28
CA LEU A 439 -22.37 -15.91 -1.42
C LEU A 439 -21.93 -17.08 -0.53
N ARG A 440 -22.47 -17.17 0.69
CA ARG A 440 -22.20 -18.29 1.61
C ARG A 440 -22.77 -19.62 1.12
N ARG A 441 -23.98 -19.62 0.56
CA ARG A 441 -24.61 -20.86 0.02
C ARG A 441 -23.76 -21.50 -1.07
N ILE A 442 -23.19 -20.70 -1.95
CA ILE A 442 -22.35 -21.18 -3.05
C ILE A 442 -20.86 -21.20 -2.70
N ARG A 443 -20.51 -20.97 -1.43
CA ARG A 443 -19.13 -20.94 -0.90
C ARG A 443 -18.18 -19.97 -1.57
N ILE A 444 -18.68 -18.97 -2.31
CA ILE A 444 -17.90 -17.91 -2.95
C ILE A 444 -17.30 -16.97 -1.92
N ASP A 445 -17.94 -16.78 -0.76
CA ASP A 445 -17.40 -15.98 0.33
C ASP A 445 -15.99 -16.45 0.76
N ARG A 446 -15.76 -17.77 0.81
CA ARG A 446 -14.46 -18.35 1.13
C ARG A 446 -13.44 -18.09 0.02
N LEU A 447 -13.86 -18.15 -1.23
CA LEU A 447 -13.01 -17.83 -2.37
C LEU A 447 -12.62 -16.35 -2.37
N ILE A 448 -13.59 -15.47 -2.15
CA ILE A 448 -13.37 -14.02 -2.03
C ILE A 448 -12.40 -13.73 -0.89
N SER A 449 -12.59 -14.35 0.29
CA SER A 449 -11.70 -14.18 1.45
C SER A 449 -10.27 -14.66 1.20
N ARG A 450 -10.06 -15.58 0.27
CA ARG A 450 -8.72 -16.07 -0.11
C ARG A 450 -8.03 -15.20 -1.16
N ILE A 451 -8.80 -14.41 -1.87
CA ILE A 451 -8.30 -13.59 -3.00
C ILE A 451 -8.20 -12.12 -2.60
N LEU A 452 -9.10 -11.65 -1.79
CA LEU A 452 -9.25 -10.24 -1.40
C LEU A 452 -8.92 -10.01 0.08
#